data_8a74ebd1a0450859e53ed63d4da26f90
#
_entry.id   8a74ebd1a0450859e53ed63d4da26f90
#
_cell.length_a   1.000
_cell.length_b   1.000
_cell.length_c   1.000
_cell.angle_alpha   90.00
_cell.angle_beta   90.00
_cell.angle_gamma   90.00
#
_symmetry.space_group_name_H-M   'P 1'
#
loop_
_entity.id
_entity.type
_entity.pdbx_description
1 polymer ?
#
loop_
_entity_poly.entity_id
_entity_poly.type
_entity_poly.pdbx_seq_one_letter_code
_entity_poly.pdbx_strand_id
1 'polypeptide(L)'
;MDRIIQSPGKYIQGAGAIKRLGDYLKPLAERWLVVGDKFVLGFAEEMLRKSLADAGLAAEIAPFGGECSHNEINRLRDIAGSAKCTAVLGIGGGKTLDTAKALAHFMKVPVAIAPTIASTDAPCSALSVIYTDEGEFDSYLMLPHNPNMVIVDTQIVAGAPARLLAAGIGDALATWFEARACSRSGATTMAGGKCTQVALALAELCYNTLLEEGEKAMLAAEQHVVTPALERVVEANTYLSGVGFESGGLAAAHAIHNGMTAIPDAHHYYHGEKVAFGTLTQLVLENAPVDEIETVAALCHSVGLPITLAQLDIKGDIPTKMRLVAEAACAEGETIHNMPGGVDSDQVYAALLVADQYGQRFLQEWE
;
A
#
# COMPACT_ATOMS: atom_id res chain seq x y z
N MET A 1 -19.52 -19.25 -6.24
CA MET A 1 -18.10 -18.79 -6.15
C MET A 1 -17.68 -18.85 -4.71
N ASP A 2 -16.48 -19.37 -4.46
CA ASP A 2 -15.96 -19.56 -3.11
C ASP A 2 -15.61 -18.24 -2.42
N ARG A 3 -15.56 -18.25 -1.10
CA ARG A 3 -15.03 -17.15 -0.29
C ARG A 3 -13.59 -17.48 0.04
N ILE A 4 -12.68 -16.54 -0.27
CA ILE A 4 -11.24 -16.76 -0.12
C ILE A 4 -10.67 -15.64 0.73
N ILE A 5 -9.82 -16.01 1.70
CA ILE A 5 -8.93 -15.10 2.42
C ILE A 5 -7.52 -15.63 2.33
N GLN A 6 -6.58 -14.76 2.09
CA GLN A 6 -5.16 -15.08 2.10
C GLN A 6 -4.37 -13.99 2.84
N SER A 7 -3.23 -14.35 3.37
CA SER A 7 -2.37 -13.45 4.14
C SER A 7 -0.93 -13.96 4.10
N PRO A 8 0.06 -13.13 4.51
CA PRO A 8 1.41 -13.62 4.77
C PRO A 8 1.42 -14.82 5.71
N GLY A 9 2.37 -15.74 5.49
CA GLY A 9 2.52 -16.91 6.37
C GLY A 9 2.84 -16.52 7.83
N LYS A 10 3.54 -15.38 8.02
CA LYS A 10 3.76 -14.77 9.33
C LYS A 10 3.94 -13.26 9.18
N TYR A 11 3.32 -12.51 10.08
CA TYR A 11 3.53 -11.07 10.27
C TYR A 11 4.23 -10.83 11.61
N ILE A 12 5.29 -10.03 11.60
CA ILE A 12 6.10 -9.70 12.78
C ILE A 12 6.28 -8.18 12.80
N GLN A 13 5.98 -7.56 13.92
CA GLN A 13 6.13 -6.12 14.11
C GLN A 13 6.72 -5.81 15.47
N GLY A 14 7.55 -4.79 15.54
CA GLY A 14 8.05 -4.23 16.79
C GLY A 14 9.36 -3.47 16.63
N ALA A 15 9.65 -2.59 17.58
CA ALA A 15 10.89 -1.82 17.60
C ALA A 15 12.12 -2.72 17.72
N GLY A 16 13.09 -2.52 16.84
CA GLY A 16 14.30 -3.33 16.76
C GLY A 16 14.11 -4.72 16.16
N ALA A 17 13.01 -4.98 15.44
CA ALA A 17 12.76 -6.27 14.80
C ALA A 17 13.87 -6.68 13.82
N ILE A 18 14.49 -5.72 13.13
CA ILE A 18 15.61 -5.98 12.21
C ILE A 18 16.82 -6.61 12.90
N LYS A 19 17.03 -6.32 14.16
CA LYS A 19 18.15 -6.90 14.95
C LYS A 19 17.98 -8.39 15.24
N ARG A 20 16.74 -8.89 15.11
CA ARG A 20 16.36 -10.30 15.33
C ARG A 20 15.97 -10.99 14.02
N LEU A 21 16.21 -10.34 12.88
CA LEU A 21 15.79 -10.81 11.57
C LEU A 21 16.29 -12.25 11.29
N GLY A 22 17.56 -12.54 11.62
CA GLY A 22 18.14 -13.85 11.41
C GLY A 22 17.38 -14.98 12.12
N ASP A 23 16.92 -14.75 13.35
CA ASP A 23 16.12 -15.74 14.09
C ASP A 23 14.78 -16.03 13.41
N TYR A 24 14.16 -15.01 12.84
CA TYR A 24 12.90 -15.17 12.12
C TYR A 24 13.09 -15.88 10.78
N LEU A 25 14.20 -15.62 10.07
CA LEU A 25 14.45 -16.16 8.74
C LEU A 25 15.00 -17.58 8.75
N LYS A 26 15.68 -17.98 9.84
CA LYS A 26 16.33 -19.30 9.99
C LYS A 26 15.42 -20.51 9.68
N PRO A 27 14.13 -20.52 10.04
CA PRO A 27 13.25 -21.64 9.70
C PRO A 27 12.93 -21.78 8.21
N LEU A 28 13.15 -20.75 7.40
CA LEU A 28 12.78 -20.74 5.98
C LEU A 28 13.91 -21.18 5.07
N ALA A 29 15.13 -20.72 5.32
CA ALA A 29 16.30 -21.02 4.48
C ALA A 29 17.61 -20.68 5.17
N GLU A 30 18.73 -21.25 4.65
CA GLU A 30 20.07 -21.02 5.19
C GLU A 30 20.85 -19.96 4.39
N ARG A 31 20.45 -19.68 3.14
CA ARG A 31 21.21 -18.81 2.23
C ARG A 31 20.28 -17.80 1.53
N TRP A 32 20.47 -16.54 1.82
CA TRP A 32 19.58 -15.45 1.44
C TRP A 32 20.23 -14.51 0.43
N LEU A 33 19.44 -14.11 -0.59
CA LEU A 33 19.71 -12.85 -1.31
C LEU A 33 18.95 -11.73 -0.59
N VAL A 34 19.65 -10.71 -0.15
CA VAL A 34 19.06 -9.49 0.43
C VAL A 34 19.03 -8.41 -0.63
N VAL A 35 17.86 -7.99 -1.03
CA VAL A 35 17.63 -6.89 -2.00
C VAL A 35 17.21 -5.66 -1.22
N GLY A 36 17.97 -4.58 -1.30
CA GLY A 36 17.66 -3.32 -0.61
C GLY A 36 18.05 -2.11 -1.43
N ASP A 37 17.32 -1.02 -1.33
CA ASP A 37 17.77 0.22 -1.94
C ASP A 37 19.02 0.78 -1.25
N LYS A 38 19.78 1.60 -1.98
CA LYS A 38 21.07 2.12 -1.49
C LYS A 38 20.95 2.94 -0.21
N PHE A 39 19.86 3.69 -0.06
CA PHE A 39 19.64 4.50 1.13
C PHE A 39 19.39 3.60 2.36
N VAL A 40 18.54 2.59 2.22
CA VAL A 40 18.25 1.64 3.31
C VAL A 40 19.48 0.82 3.66
N LEU A 41 20.22 0.31 2.68
CA LEU A 41 21.46 -0.42 2.93
C LEU A 41 22.49 0.45 3.65
N GLY A 42 22.53 1.76 3.37
CA GLY A 42 23.46 2.70 4.01
C GLY A 42 23.36 2.73 5.55
N PHE A 43 22.17 2.48 6.13
CA PHE A 43 22.01 2.43 7.58
C PHE A 43 21.70 1.04 8.14
N ALA A 44 21.17 0.13 7.32
CA ALA A 44 20.68 -1.17 7.77
C ALA A 44 21.67 -2.33 7.51
N GLU A 45 22.60 -2.21 6.56
CA GLU A 45 23.45 -3.33 6.12
C GLU A 45 24.25 -3.97 7.25
N GLU A 46 24.86 -3.19 8.13
CA GLU A 46 25.64 -3.73 9.25
C GLU A 46 24.74 -4.53 10.22
N MET A 47 23.57 -3.99 10.55
CA MET A 47 22.59 -4.68 11.41
C MET A 47 22.09 -5.97 10.77
N LEU A 48 21.82 -5.95 9.47
CA LEU A 48 21.38 -7.11 8.69
C LEU A 48 22.47 -8.20 8.71
N ARG A 49 23.70 -7.85 8.33
CA ARG A 49 24.82 -8.80 8.31
C ARG A 49 25.05 -9.43 9.67
N LYS A 50 25.02 -8.61 10.72
CA LYS A 50 25.18 -9.10 12.09
C LYS A 50 24.06 -10.05 12.47
N SER A 51 22.79 -9.66 12.28
CA SER A 51 21.64 -10.49 12.64
C SER A 51 21.64 -11.84 11.91
N LEU A 52 21.96 -11.84 10.62
CA LEU A 52 22.02 -13.06 9.81
C LEU A 52 23.20 -13.96 10.24
N ALA A 53 24.39 -13.38 10.46
CA ALA A 53 25.56 -14.11 10.90
C ALA A 53 25.38 -14.72 12.29
N ASP A 54 24.81 -13.99 13.25
CA ASP A 54 24.52 -14.48 14.61
C ASP A 54 23.55 -15.69 14.57
N ALA A 55 22.65 -15.74 13.59
CA ALA A 55 21.74 -16.87 13.36
C ALA A 55 22.37 -18.03 12.55
N GLY A 56 23.60 -17.86 12.05
CA GLY A 56 24.29 -18.84 11.21
C GLY A 56 23.82 -18.85 9.76
N LEU A 57 23.20 -17.77 9.27
CA LEU A 57 22.71 -17.66 7.91
C LEU A 57 23.73 -17.00 6.98
N ALA A 58 23.86 -17.51 5.77
CA ALA A 58 24.66 -16.88 4.72
C ALA A 58 23.80 -15.87 3.95
N ALA A 59 24.38 -14.72 3.61
CA ALA A 59 23.67 -13.68 2.85
C ALA A 59 24.57 -13.06 1.78
N GLU A 60 24.02 -12.92 0.59
CA GLU A 60 24.50 -12.03 -0.45
C GLU A 60 23.65 -10.76 -0.44
N ILE A 61 24.26 -9.59 -0.40
CA ILE A 61 23.51 -8.30 -0.40
C ILE A 61 23.67 -7.65 -1.78
N ALA A 62 22.55 -7.42 -2.41
CA ALA A 62 22.47 -6.79 -3.72
C ALA A 62 21.70 -5.47 -3.65
N PRO A 63 22.32 -4.35 -4.00
CA PRO A 63 21.60 -3.08 -4.12
C PRO A 63 20.53 -3.16 -5.20
N PHE A 64 19.35 -2.66 -4.88
CA PHE A 64 18.23 -2.49 -5.82
C PHE A 64 18.54 -1.40 -6.85
N GLY A 65 18.22 -1.65 -8.11
CA GLY A 65 18.55 -0.78 -9.24
C GLY A 65 17.64 0.43 -9.42
N GLY A 66 16.50 0.49 -8.73
CA GLY A 66 15.58 1.64 -8.76
C GLY A 66 14.19 1.36 -9.33
N GLU A 67 14.05 0.44 -10.30
CA GLU A 67 12.76 0.07 -10.87
C GLU A 67 12.48 -1.43 -10.74
N CYS A 68 11.21 -1.79 -10.48
CA CYS A 68 10.76 -3.17 -10.48
C CYS A 68 10.52 -3.61 -11.93
N SER A 69 11.61 -3.80 -12.68
CA SER A 69 11.57 -4.18 -14.09
C SER A 69 12.01 -5.62 -14.31
N HIS A 70 11.63 -6.20 -15.46
CA HIS A 70 12.10 -7.52 -15.84
C HIS A 70 13.63 -7.61 -15.95
N ASN A 71 14.30 -6.54 -16.38
CA ASN A 71 15.75 -6.49 -16.44
C ASN A 71 16.39 -6.53 -15.07
N GLU A 72 15.85 -5.77 -14.11
CA GLU A 72 16.34 -5.78 -12.73
C GLU A 72 16.10 -7.13 -12.04
N ILE A 73 14.93 -7.72 -12.23
CA ILE A 73 14.62 -9.07 -11.71
C ILE A 73 15.60 -10.10 -12.27
N ASN A 74 15.93 -10.05 -13.57
CA ASN A 74 16.89 -10.95 -14.20
C ASN A 74 18.32 -10.73 -13.65
N ARG A 75 18.76 -9.47 -13.50
CA ARG A 75 20.06 -9.13 -12.90
C ARG A 75 20.21 -9.71 -11.50
N LEU A 76 19.19 -9.56 -10.67
CA LEU A 76 19.19 -10.07 -9.30
C LEU A 76 19.14 -11.61 -9.27
N ARG A 77 18.43 -12.24 -10.21
CA ARG A 77 18.40 -13.71 -10.35
C ARG A 77 19.78 -14.28 -10.67
N ASP A 78 20.56 -13.61 -11.51
CA ASP A 78 21.91 -14.04 -11.85
C ASP A 78 22.86 -13.93 -10.65
N ILE A 79 22.74 -12.87 -9.84
CA ILE A 79 23.46 -12.72 -8.57
C ILE A 79 23.06 -13.85 -7.61
N ALA A 80 21.76 -14.08 -7.42
CA ALA A 80 21.26 -15.15 -6.55
C ALA A 80 21.76 -16.53 -6.96
N GLY A 81 21.75 -16.81 -8.27
CA GLY A 81 22.24 -18.06 -8.84
C GLY A 81 23.75 -18.27 -8.59
N SER A 82 24.57 -17.24 -8.83
CA SER A 82 26.01 -17.26 -8.59
C SER A 82 26.35 -17.47 -7.11
N ALA A 83 25.60 -16.82 -6.20
CA ALA A 83 25.74 -16.97 -4.75
C ALA A 83 25.02 -18.20 -4.18
N LYS A 84 24.30 -18.97 -5.01
CA LYS A 84 23.49 -20.14 -4.63
C LYS A 84 22.46 -19.83 -3.54
N CYS A 85 21.82 -18.65 -3.64
CA CYS A 85 20.77 -18.26 -2.70
C CYS A 85 19.53 -19.14 -2.88
N THR A 86 18.91 -19.51 -1.77
CA THR A 86 17.71 -20.37 -1.72
C THR A 86 16.49 -19.65 -1.15
N ALA A 87 16.60 -18.36 -0.88
CA ALA A 87 15.52 -17.49 -0.44
C ALA A 87 15.85 -16.02 -0.76
N VAL A 88 14.83 -15.16 -0.77
CA VAL A 88 14.95 -13.72 -1.02
C VAL A 88 14.39 -12.93 0.15
N LEU A 89 15.13 -11.92 0.59
CA LEU A 89 14.69 -10.88 1.52
C LEU A 89 14.65 -9.55 0.77
N GLY A 90 13.49 -8.92 0.69
CA GLY A 90 13.35 -7.53 0.26
C GLY A 90 13.33 -6.59 1.45
N ILE A 91 14.15 -5.52 1.44
CA ILE A 91 14.13 -4.50 2.48
C ILE A 91 14.13 -3.11 1.85
N GLY A 92 13.11 -2.30 2.14
CA GLY A 92 12.95 -0.97 1.55
C GLY A 92 11.51 -0.53 1.36
N GLY A 93 11.27 0.26 0.32
CA GLY A 93 9.96 0.71 -0.11
C GLY A 93 9.31 -0.22 -1.16
N GLY A 94 8.11 0.13 -1.61
CA GLY A 94 7.25 -0.71 -2.46
C GLY A 94 7.94 -1.35 -3.65
N LYS A 95 8.64 -0.57 -4.50
CA LYS A 95 9.32 -1.12 -5.69
C LYS A 95 10.39 -2.16 -5.37
N THR A 96 11.15 -1.95 -4.29
CA THR A 96 12.15 -2.93 -3.80
C THR A 96 11.46 -4.21 -3.34
N LEU A 97 10.35 -4.08 -2.60
CA LEU A 97 9.61 -5.21 -2.07
C LEU A 97 8.93 -6.01 -3.18
N ASP A 98 8.34 -5.32 -4.15
CA ASP A 98 7.73 -5.96 -5.33
C ASP A 98 8.78 -6.70 -6.17
N THR A 99 9.97 -6.11 -6.36
CA THR A 99 11.09 -6.79 -7.02
C THR A 99 11.49 -8.05 -6.29
N ALA A 100 11.56 -8.02 -4.96
CA ALA A 100 11.91 -9.21 -4.16
C ALA A 100 10.84 -10.31 -4.26
N LYS A 101 9.55 -9.94 -4.23
CA LYS A 101 8.43 -10.88 -4.41
C LYS A 101 8.47 -11.51 -5.82
N ALA A 102 8.61 -10.70 -6.86
CA ALA A 102 8.69 -11.17 -8.25
C ALA A 102 9.91 -12.08 -8.47
N LEU A 103 11.08 -11.68 -7.96
CA LEU A 103 12.30 -12.48 -8.03
C LEU A 103 12.14 -13.85 -7.39
N ALA A 104 11.62 -13.89 -6.16
CA ALA A 104 11.38 -15.14 -5.44
C ALA A 104 10.40 -16.05 -6.18
N HIS A 105 9.35 -15.47 -6.78
CA HIS A 105 8.40 -16.21 -7.62
C HIS A 105 9.08 -16.87 -8.81
N PHE A 106 9.90 -16.13 -9.58
CA PHE A 106 10.61 -16.70 -10.75
C PHE A 106 11.68 -17.72 -10.34
N MET A 107 12.30 -17.57 -9.18
CA MET A 107 13.24 -18.54 -8.63
C MET A 107 12.56 -19.72 -7.94
N LYS A 108 11.26 -19.65 -7.65
CA LYS A 108 10.49 -20.65 -6.88
C LYS A 108 11.08 -20.89 -5.49
N VAL A 109 11.43 -19.83 -4.78
CA VAL A 109 12.03 -19.86 -3.44
C VAL A 109 11.20 -19.05 -2.45
N PRO A 110 11.35 -19.28 -1.12
CA PRO A 110 10.71 -18.44 -0.12
C PRO A 110 11.09 -16.98 -0.22
N VAL A 111 10.16 -16.10 0.17
CA VAL A 111 10.37 -14.65 0.26
C VAL A 111 9.99 -14.11 1.62
N ALA A 112 10.85 -13.26 2.17
CA ALA A 112 10.55 -12.42 3.31
C ALA A 112 10.61 -10.94 2.88
N ILE A 113 9.75 -10.12 3.47
CA ILE A 113 9.59 -8.70 3.15
C ILE A 113 9.79 -7.90 4.43
N ALA A 114 10.69 -6.91 4.39
CA ALA A 114 10.98 -6.01 5.50
C ALA A 114 10.75 -4.56 5.05
N PRO A 115 9.51 -4.04 5.10
CA PRO A 115 9.22 -2.65 4.76
C PRO A 115 9.92 -1.71 5.74
N THR A 116 10.52 -0.64 5.23
CA THR A 116 11.16 0.42 6.02
C THR A 116 10.29 1.66 6.16
N ILE A 117 9.18 1.67 5.50
CA ILE A 117 8.14 2.70 5.52
C ILE A 117 6.77 2.00 5.54
N ALA A 118 5.77 2.66 6.09
CA ALA A 118 4.38 2.18 6.10
C ALA A 118 3.49 3.09 5.22
N SER A 119 3.92 3.32 3.97
CA SER A 119 3.30 4.25 3.03
C SER A 119 2.25 3.64 2.13
N THR A 120 2.14 2.31 2.11
CA THR A 120 1.14 1.53 1.36
C THR A 120 0.91 0.18 2.01
N ASP A 121 -0.12 -0.52 1.60
CA ASP A 121 -0.50 -1.85 2.06
C ASP A 121 0.10 -3.01 1.24
N ALA A 122 0.88 -2.69 0.20
CA ALA A 122 1.51 -3.65 -0.71
C ALA A 122 2.42 -4.72 -0.06
N PRO A 123 3.09 -4.50 1.11
CA PRO A 123 4.02 -5.47 1.66
C PRO A 123 3.43 -6.85 1.93
N CYS A 124 2.15 -6.94 2.29
CA CYS A 124 1.50 -8.20 2.64
C CYS A 124 0.88 -8.94 1.46
N SER A 125 0.72 -8.28 0.29
CA SER A 125 -0.05 -8.82 -0.83
C SER A 125 0.70 -9.83 -1.69
N ALA A 126 -0.07 -10.73 -2.34
CA ALA A 126 0.39 -11.65 -3.38
C ALA A 126 0.38 -10.96 -4.76
N LEU A 127 0.96 -9.78 -4.84
CA LEU A 127 1.02 -8.93 -6.03
C LEU A 127 2.36 -8.24 -6.11
N SER A 128 2.88 -8.08 -7.32
CA SER A 128 3.97 -7.15 -7.63
C SER A 128 3.58 -6.29 -8.82
N VAL A 129 3.84 -4.99 -8.75
CA VAL A 129 3.67 -4.09 -9.88
C VAL A 129 4.97 -4.07 -10.68
N ILE A 130 4.89 -4.41 -11.94
CA ILE A 130 6.03 -4.41 -12.86
C ILE A 130 6.02 -3.10 -13.66
N TYR A 131 7.21 -2.54 -13.81
CA TYR A 131 7.46 -1.31 -14.55
C TYR A 131 8.46 -1.55 -15.67
N THR A 132 8.49 -0.64 -16.66
CA THR A 132 9.61 -0.56 -17.60
C THR A 132 10.86 -0.05 -16.89
N ASP A 133 12.03 -0.13 -17.56
CA ASP A 133 13.27 0.44 -16.99
C ASP A 133 13.21 1.97 -16.85
N GLU A 134 12.32 2.63 -17.59
CA GLU A 134 12.03 4.07 -17.54
C GLU A 134 11.04 4.45 -16.43
N GLY A 135 10.47 3.46 -15.73
CA GLY A 135 9.54 3.66 -14.63
C GLY A 135 8.07 3.81 -15.03
N GLU A 136 7.71 3.48 -16.27
CA GLU A 136 6.34 3.42 -16.73
C GLU A 136 5.68 2.10 -16.29
N PHE A 137 4.38 2.14 -15.98
CA PHE A 137 3.62 0.93 -15.64
C PHE A 137 3.64 -0.07 -16.82
N ASP A 138 3.99 -1.31 -16.54
CA ASP A 138 3.96 -2.41 -17.52
C ASP A 138 2.80 -3.37 -17.24
N SER A 139 2.79 -4.00 -16.06
CA SER A 139 1.81 -5.04 -15.75
C SER A 139 1.69 -5.33 -14.25
N TYR A 140 0.60 -6.00 -13.87
CA TYR A 140 0.45 -6.62 -12.56
C TYR A 140 0.90 -8.09 -12.63
N LEU A 141 1.86 -8.47 -11.81
CA LEU A 141 2.26 -9.86 -11.60
C LEU A 141 1.47 -10.41 -10.39
N MET A 142 0.40 -11.16 -10.68
CA MET A 142 -0.33 -11.88 -9.65
C MET A 142 0.48 -13.09 -9.17
N LEU A 143 0.74 -13.16 -7.87
CA LEU A 143 1.53 -14.21 -7.27
C LEU A 143 0.63 -15.31 -6.71
N PRO A 144 1.05 -16.58 -6.72
CA PRO A 144 0.23 -17.68 -6.20
C PRO A 144 0.08 -17.66 -4.68
N HIS A 145 0.98 -16.96 -3.97
CA HIS A 145 1.03 -16.91 -2.51
C HIS A 145 1.55 -15.55 -2.04
N ASN A 146 1.03 -15.12 -0.89
CA ASN A 146 1.58 -13.99 -0.14
C ASN A 146 3.01 -14.29 0.33
N PRO A 147 3.80 -13.29 0.75
CA PRO A 147 5.11 -13.51 1.33
C PRO A 147 5.09 -14.53 2.48
N ASN A 148 6.12 -15.35 2.56
CA ASN A 148 6.26 -16.30 3.67
C ASN A 148 6.35 -15.57 5.01
N MET A 149 6.93 -14.36 4.99
CA MET A 149 7.08 -13.55 6.18
C MET A 149 7.13 -12.05 5.83
N VAL A 150 6.45 -11.24 6.64
CA VAL A 150 6.56 -9.78 6.63
C VAL A 150 7.08 -9.35 8.00
N ILE A 151 8.17 -8.57 8.03
CA ILE A 151 8.85 -8.15 9.25
C ILE A 151 8.96 -6.63 9.26
N VAL A 152 8.28 -5.98 10.18
CA VAL A 152 8.22 -4.52 10.30
C VAL A 152 8.98 -4.07 11.54
N ASP A 153 10.04 -3.31 11.34
CA ASP A 153 10.74 -2.62 12.44
C ASP A 153 10.13 -1.24 12.63
N THR A 154 9.33 -1.08 13.67
CA THR A 154 8.60 0.16 13.94
C THR A 154 9.53 1.33 14.31
N GLN A 155 10.76 1.06 14.77
CA GLN A 155 11.76 2.11 14.98
C GLN A 155 12.28 2.66 13.64
N ILE A 156 12.44 1.80 12.63
CA ILE A 156 12.84 2.24 11.29
C ILE A 156 11.71 3.05 10.67
N VAL A 157 10.48 2.56 10.75
CA VAL A 157 9.30 3.28 10.22
C VAL A 157 9.14 4.64 10.91
N ALA A 158 9.30 4.73 12.23
CA ALA A 158 9.25 6.00 12.97
C ALA A 158 10.37 6.98 12.53
N GLY A 159 11.51 6.48 12.08
CA GLY A 159 12.62 7.28 11.56
C GLY A 159 12.40 7.82 10.14
N ALA A 160 11.40 7.36 9.43
CA ALA A 160 11.06 7.82 8.09
C ALA A 160 10.29 9.17 8.12
N PRO A 161 10.25 9.92 7.00
CA PRO A 161 9.42 11.11 6.91
C PRO A 161 7.95 10.83 7.23
N ALA A 162 7.34 11.61 8.14
CA ALA A 162 5.96 11.42 8.60
C ALA A 162 4.94 11.43 7.44
N ARG A 163 5.19 12.20 6.37
CA ARG A 163 4.35 12.21 5.15
C ARG A 163 4.17 10.81 4.54
N LEU A 164 5.15 9.90 4.70
CA LEU A 164 5.01 8.52 4.22
C LEU A 164 4.04 7.71 5.07
N LEU A 165 3.99 7.95 6.39
CA LEU A 165 2.98 7.35 7.25
C LEU A 165 1.58 7.88 6.91
N ALA A 166 1.46 9.21 6.69
CA ALA A 166 0.21 9.82 6.22
C ALA A 166 -0.28 9.21 4.91
N ALA A 167 0.61 9.03 3.93
CA ALA A 167 0.27 8.36 2.67
C ALA A 167 -0.28 6.94 2.92
N GLY A 168 0.35 6.18 3.83
CA GLY A 168 -0.17 4.86 4.22
C GLY A 168 -1.54 4.91 4.89
N ILE A 169 -1.81 5.93 5.71
CA ILE A 169 -3.14 6.16 6.29
C ILE A 169 -4.17 6.40 5.18
N GLY A 170 -3.82 7.20 4.15
CA GLY A 170 -4.69 7.49 3.03
C GLY A 170 -5.01 6.26 2.17
N ASP A 171 -4.04 5.38 1.98
CA ASP A 171 -4.19 4.11 1.29
C ASP A 171 -5.09 3.15 2.10
N ALA A 172 -4.74 2.94 3.37
CA ALA A 172 -5.45 2.05 4.27
C ALA A 172 -6.90 2.47 4.57
N LEU A 173 -7.17 3.78 4.52
CA LEU A 173 -8.51 4.34 4.71
C LEU A 173 -9.50 3.82 3.67
N ALA A 174 -9.09 3.68 2.42
CA ALA A 174 -9.94 3.18 1.33
C ALA A 174 -10.41 1.75 1.55
N THR A 175 -9.61 0.93 2.21
CA THR A 175 -9.83 -0.51 2.35
C THR A 175 -11.19 -0.87 2.93
N TRP A 176 -11.67 -0.14 3.95
CA TRP A 176 -13.00 -0.38 4.51
C TRP A 176 -14.12 -0.10 3.50
N PHE A 177 -14.08 1.05 2.86
CA PHE A 177 -15.15 1.49 1.95
C PHE A 177 -15.21 0.61 0.71
N GLU A 178 -14.06 0.22 0.16
CA GLU A 178 -13.97 -0.64 -1.01
C GLU A 178 -14.36 -2.08 -0.70
N ALA A 179 -13.89 -2.65 0.41
CA ALA A 179 -14.31 -3.99 0.86
C ALA A 179 -15.82 -4.03 1.16
N ARG A 180 -16.37 -2.97 1.75
CA ARG A 180 -17.81 -2.79 1.98
C ARG A 180 -18.59 -2.79 0.65
N ALA A 181 -18.13 -2.03 -0.34
CA ALA A 181 -18.72 -1.98 -1.67
C ALA A 181 -18.66 -3.35 -2.37
N CYS A 182 -17.50 -4.00 -2.40
CA CYS A 182 -17.30 -5.33 -2.97
C CYS A 182 -18.16 -6.41 -2.28
N SER A 183 -18.29 -6.33 -0.96
CA SER A 183 -19.17 -7.25 -0.21
C SER A 183 -20.64 -7.10 -0.60
N ARG A 184 -21.11 -5.86 -0.86
CA ARG A 184 -22.49 -5.56 -1.28
C ARG A 184 -22.75 -5.95 -2.72
N SER A 185 -21.81 -5.70 -3.62
CA SER A 185 -21.94 -6.06 -5.05
C SER A 185 -21.73 -7.55 -5.31
N GLY A 186 -21.05 -8.24 -4.39
CA GLY A 186 -20.61 -9.61 -4.59
C GLY A 186 -19.49 -9.73 -5.63
N ALA A 187 -18.69 -8.70 -5.79
CA ALA A 187 -17.53 -8.67 -6.69
C ALA A 187 -16.49 -9.75 -6.31
N THR A 188 -15.67 -10.10 -7.29
CA THR A 188 -14.50 -10.97 -7.07
C THR A 188 -13.36 -10.12 -6.51
N THR A 189 -12.76 -10.58 -5.41
CA THR A 189 -11.61 -9.93 -4.77
C THR A 189 -10.30 -10.31 -5.46
N MET A 190 -9.21 -9.63 -5.12
CA MET A 190 -7.87 -9.94 -5.64
C MET A 190 -7.41 -11.36 -5.27
N ALA A 191 -7.93 -11.94 -4.17
CA ALA A 191 -7.70 -13.33 -3.78
C ALA A 191 -8.42 -14.36 -4.67
N GLY A 192 -9.20 -13.91 -5.68
CA GLY A 192 -9.88 -14.79 -6.64
C GLY A 192 -11.21 -15.37 -6.17
N GLY A 193 -11.70 -14.93 -5.01
CA GLY A 193 -12.99 -15.35 -4.44
C GLY A 193 -13.87 -14.16 -4.08
N LYS A 194 -14.95 -14.43 -3.33
CA LYS A 194 -15.76 -13.37 -2.71
C LYS A 194 -15.20 -12.97 -1.35
N CYS A 195 -15.47 -11.74 -0.95
CA CYS A 195 -15.12 -11.21 0.36
C CYS A 195 -15.61 -12.14 1.48
N THR A 196 -14.74 -12.41 2.46
CA THR A 196 -15.07 -13.18 3.67
C THR A 196 -15.51 -12.24 4.80
N GLN A 197 -16.20 -12.77 5.80
CA GLN A 197 -16.51 -11.99 7.02
C GLN A 197 -15.25 -11.51 7.74
N VAL A 198 -14.19 -12.33 7.73
CA VAL A 198 -12.91 -11.96 8.37
C VAL A 198 -12.24 -10.82 7.62
N ALA A 199 -12.18 -10.86 6.29
CA ALA A 199 -11.60 -9.79 5.49
C ALA A 199 -12.36 -8.47 5.72
N LEU A 200 -13.69 -8.50 5.76
CA LEU A 200 -14.51 -7.33 6.04
C LEU A 200 -14.27 -6.79 7.46
N ALA A 201 -14.16 -7.67 8.45
CA ALA A 201 -13.86 -7.27 9.83
C ALA A 201 -12.45 -6.67 9.99
N LEU A 202 -11.45 -7.17 9.24
CA LEU A 202 -10.11 -6.58 9.22
C LEU A 202 -10.12 -5.18 8.59
N ALA A 203 -10.86 -5.00 7.49
CA ALA A 203 -11.02 -3.70 6.85
C ALA A 203 -11.72 -2.68 7.77
N GLU A 204 -12.76 -3.10 8.51
CA GLU A 204 -13.44 -2.25 9.48
C GLU A 204 -12.54 -1.92 10.68
N LEU A 205 -11.79 -2.89 11.20
CA LEU A 205 -10.80 -2.66 12.25
C LEU A 205 -9.70 -1.71 11.80
N CYS A 206 -9.25 -1.81 10.54
CA CYS A 206 -8.32 -0.87 9.94
C CYS A 206 -8.85 0.56 10.03
N TYR A 207 -10.05 0.80 9.49
CA TYR A 207 -10.71 2.10 9.52
C TYR A 207 -10.85 2.67 10.94
N ASN A 208 -11.37 1.88 11.88
CA ASN A 208 -11.53 2.31 13.27
C ASN A 208 -10.18 2.64 13.92
N THR A 209 -9.15 1.85 13.66
CA THR A 209 -7.79 2.13 14.17
C THR A 209 -7.25 3.46 13.63
N LEU A 210 -7.46 3.75 12.35
CA LEU A 210 -7.01 5.01 11.76
C LEU A 210 -7.74 6.22 12.37
N LEU A 211 -9.05 6.11 12.62
CA LEU A 211 -9.82 7.16 13.27
C LEU A 211 -9.34 7.43 14.71
N GLU A 212 -9.07 6.38 15.47
CA GLU A 212 -8.70 6.50 16.89
C GLU A 212 -7.24 6.93 17.10
N GLU A 213 -6.34 6.47 16.25
CA GLU A 213 -4.90 6.55 16.49
C GLU A 213 -4.12 7.35 15.42
N GLY A 214 -4.74 7.72 14.29
CA GLY A 214 -4.06 8.34 13.15
C GLY A 214 -3.31 9.62 13.52
N GLU A 215 -3.99 10.59 14.15
CA GLU A 215 -3.37 11.86 14.57
C GLU A 215 -2.25 11.64 15.59
N LYS A 216 -2.48 10.77 16.59
CA LYS A 216 -1.47 10.44 17.61
C LYS A 216 -0.23 9.78 17.01
N ALA A 217 -0.44 8.93 16.00
CA ALA A 217 0.64 8.27 15.30
C ALA A 217 1.45 9.27 14.44
N MET A 218 0.78 10.25 13.82
CA MET A 218 1.46 11.31 13.07
C MET A 218 2.37 12.14 13.99
N LEU A 219 1.87 12.56 15.16
CA LEU A 219 2.68 13.28 16.15
C LEU A 219 3.91 12.46 16.60
N ALA A 220 3.77 11.15 16.75
CA ALA A 220 4.88 10.27 17.09
C ALA A 220 5.90 10.15 15.92
N ALA A 221 5.41 10.04 14.69
CA ALA A 221 6.26 9.98 13.50
C ALA A 221 7.04 11.29 13.26
N GLU A 222 6.43 12.44 13.50
CA GLU A 222 7.09 13.75 13.43
C GLU A 222 8.23 13.91 14.46
N GLN A 223 8.12 13.24 15.60
CA GLN A 223 9.15 13.20 16.64
C GLN A 223 10.11 12.02 16.49
N HIS A 224 9.93 11.18 15.48
CA HIS A 224 10.73 9.97 15.22
C HIS A 224 10.78 8.99 16.39
N VAL A 225 9.66 8.84 17.10
CA VAL A 225 9.55 7.95 18.29
C VAL A 225 8.48 6.88 18.08
N VAL A 226 8.69 5.73 18.71
CA VAL A 226 7.71 4.65 18.70
C VAL A 226 6.76 4.83 19.88
N THR A 227 5.47 4.86 19.60
CA THR A 227 4.38 4.87 20.58
C THR A 227 3.38 3.76 20.28
N PRO A 228 2.51 3.37 21.23
CA PRO A 228 1.45 2.41 20.93
C PRO A 228 0.55 2.84 19.77
N ALA A 229 0.27 4.13 19.61
CA ALA A 229 -0.51 4.66 18.49
C ALA A 229 0.20 4.45 17.15
N LEU A 230 1.51 4.77 17.08
CA LEU A 230 2.32 4.51 15.88
C LEU A 230 2.30 3.03 15.51
N GLU A 231 2.51 2.14 16.48
CA GLU A 231 2.51 0.69 16.22
C GLU A 231 1.17 0.20 15.68
N ARG A 232 0.04 0.67 16.24
CA ARG A 232 -1.28 0.30 15.74
C ARG A 232 -1.54 0.82 14.33
N VAL A 233 -1.14 2.05 14.01
CA VAL A 233 -1.29 2.61 12.66
C VAL A 233 -0.37 1.90 11.66
N VAL A 234 0.85 1.54 12.05
CA VAL A 234 1.75 0.74 11.20
C VAL A 234 1.13 -0.64 10.90
N GLU A 235 0.53 -1.30 11.90
CA GLU A 235 -0.22 -2.55 11.70
C GLU A 235 -1.42 -2.34 10.78
N ALA A 236 -2.18 -1.26 10.97
CA ALA A 236 -3.32 -0.91 10.14
C ALA A 236 -2.91 -0.70 8.68
N ASN A 237 -1.90 0.14 8.42
CA ASN A 237 -1.41 0.44 7.08
C ASN A 237 -0.83 -0.79 6.36
N THR A 238 -0.14 -1.67 7.09
CA THR A 238 0.63 -2.75 6.47
C THR A 238 -0.14 -4.06 6.43
N TYR A 239 -0.74 -4.47 7.56
CA TYR A 239 -1.36 -5.78 7.69
C TYR A 239 -2.88 -5.75 7.54
N LEU A 240 -3.58 -4.91 8.32
CA LEU A 240 -5.05 -4.88 8.29
C LEU A 240 -5.53 -4.45 6.90
N SER A 241 -4.93 -3.38 6.36
CA SER A 241 -5.20 -2.94 4.98
C SER A 241 -4.73 -3.98 3.96
N GLY A 242 -3.49 -4.49 4.09
CA GLY A 242 -2.92 -5.44 3.15
C GLY A 242 -3.73 -6.72 2.96
N VAL A 243 -4.22 -7.30 4.04
CA VAL A 243 -5.12 -8.47 3.99
C VAL A 243 -6.56 -8.04 3.64
N GLY A 244 -6.96 -6.87 4.13
CA GLY A 244 -8.29 -6.30 3.92
C GLY A 244 -8.58 -6.00 2.46
N PHE A 245 -7.69 -5.30 1.75
CA PHE A 245 -7.92 -4.98 0.33
C PHE A 245 -7.84 -6.23 -0.56
N GLU A 246 -6.82 -7.08 -0.33
CA GLU A 246 -6.60 -8.26 -1.17
C GLU A 246 -7.75 -9.26 -1.09
N SER A 247 -8.27 -9.48 0.12
CA SER A 247 -9.35 -10.44 0.38
C SER A 247 -10.75 -9.82 0.53
N GLY A 248 -10.82 -8.49 0.66
CA GLY A 248 -12.06 -7.71 0.71
C GLY A 248 -12.47 -7.15 -0.65
N GLY A 249 -11.50 -6.76 -1.45
CA GLY A 249 -11.66 -6.21 -2.80
C GLY A 249 -11.40 -4.71 -2.87
N LEU A 250 -11.11 -4.24 -4.09
CA LEU A 250 -10.95 -2.84 -4.46
C LEU A 250 -12.18 -2.38 -5.26
N ALA A 251 -12.46 -1.07 -5.24
CA ALA A 251 -13.62 -0.50 -5.93
C ALA A 251 -13.30 0.89 -6.53
N ALA A 252 -14.01 1.95 -6.13
CA ALA A 252 -13.88 3.25 -6.78
C ALA A 252 -12.65 4.05 -6.33
N ALA A 253 -12.24 3.99 -5.07
CA ALA A 253 -11.14 4.81 -4.56
C ALA A 253 -9.83 4.56 -5.33
N HIS A 254 -9.47 3.30 -5.53
CA HIS A 254 -8.28 2.91 -6.30
C HIS A 254 -8.44 3.13 -7.80
N ALA A 255 -9.63 2.89 -8.37
CA ALA A 255 -9.88 3.21 -9.78
C ALA A 255 -9.73 4.71 -10.07
N ILE A 256 -10.20 5.57 -9.16
CA ILE A 256 -10.05 7.04 -9.27
C ILE A 256 -8.56 7.43 -9.14
N HIS A 257 -7.82 6.82 -8.20
CA HIS A 257 -6.37 6.98 -8.13
C HIS A 257 -5.70 6.62 -9.47
N ASN A 258 -6.06 5.47 -10.07
CA ASN A 258 -5.53 5.06 -11.36
C ASN A 258 -5.91 6.08 -12.45
N GLY A 259 -7.15 6.57 -12.45
CA GLY A 259 -7.59 7.64 -13.33
C GLY A 259 -6.76 8.92 -13.21
N MET A 260 -6.33 9.30 -12.00
CA MET A 260 -5.48 10.47 -11.77
C MET A 260 -4.09 10.34 -12.40
N THR A 261 -3.64 9.15 -12.76
CA THR A 261 -2.39 8.98 -13.50
C THR A 261 -2.47 9.49 -14.94
N ALA A 262 -3.68 9.71 -15.48
CA ALA A 262 -3.88 10.29 -16.81
C ALA A 262 -3.57 11.80 -16.87
N ILE A 263 -3.41 12.46 -15.72
CA ILE A 263 -3.08 13.88 -15.63
C ILE A 263 -1.74 14.09 -14.92
N PRO A 264 -0.83 14.92 -15.48
CA PRO A 264 0.50 15.09 -14.91
C PRO A 264 0.54 15.87 -13.60
N ASP A 265 -0.51 16.64 -13.29
CA ASP A 265 -0.56 17.52 -12.11
C ASP A 265 -0.29 16.76 -10.80
N ALA A 266 -0.87 15.57 -10.64
CA ALA A 266 -0.80 14.79 -9.41
C ALA A 266 0.31 13.72 -9.39
N HIS A 267 1.22 13.68 -10.37
CA HIS A 267 2.25 12.63 -10.46
C HIS A 267 3.25 12.65 -9.30
N HIS A 268 3.49 13.82 -8.70
CA HIS A 268 4.42 13.97 -7.59
C HIS A 268 3.81 13.65 -6.21
N TYR A 269 2.51 13.39 -6.15
CA TYR A 269 1.84 12.94 -4.94
C TYR A 269 1.98 11.43 -4.76
N TYR A 270 2.12 10.99 -3.51
CA TYR A 270 2.17 9.58 -3.17
C TYR A 270 0.85 8.87 -3.49
N HIS A 271 0.92 7.55 -3.64
CA HIS A 271 -0.24 6.70 -3.93
C HIS A 271 -1.40 6.99 -2.98
N GLY A 272 -1.18 6.83 -1.67
CA GLY A 272 -2.24 7.00 -0.68
C GLY A 272 -2.77 8.43 -0.54
N GLU A 273 -1.99 9.46 -0.91
CA GLU A 273 -2.51 10.83 -0.94
C GLU A 273 -3.62 10.98 -2.01
N LYS A 274 -3.45 10.34 -3.17
CA LYS A 274 -4.48 10.32 -4.22
C LYS A 274 -5.64 9.38 -3.87
N VAL A 275 -5.34 8.23 -3.24
CA VAL A 275 -6.37 7.29 -2.79
C VAL A 275 -7.28 7.93 -1.72
N ALA A 276 -6.74 8.76 -0.83
CA ALA A 276 -7.55 9.49 0.16
C ALA A 276 -8.63 10.37 -0.48
N PHE A 277 -8.29 11.14 -1.52
CA PHE A 277 -9.27 11.91 -2.28
C PHE A 277 -10.22 10.99 -3.08
N GLY A 278 -9.71 9.88 -3.62
CA GLY A 278 -10.52 8.82 -4.23
C GLY A 278 -11.57 8.24 -3.28
N THR A 279 -11.22 8.08 -2.01
CA THR A 279 -12.15 7.61 -0.96
C THR A 279 -13.29 8.59 -0.71
N LEU A 280 -12.99 9.90 -0.61
CA LEU A 280 -14.05 10.92 -0.53
C LEU A 280 -14.96 10.90 -1.76
N THR A 281 -14.39 10.70 -2.94
CA THR A 281 -15.17 10.59 -4.18
C THR A 281 -16.05 9.34 -4.19
N GLN A 282 -15.54 8.20 -3.70
CA GLN A 282 -16.35 6.98 -3.55
C GLN A 282 -17.52 7.19 -2.60
N LEU A 283 -17.33 7.87 -1.48
CA LEU A 283 -18.41 8.17 -0.55
C LEU A 283 -19.51 9.02 -1.19
N VAL A 284 -19.15 9.97 -2.06
CA VAL A 284 -20.13 10.73 -2.86
C VAL A 284 -20.86 9.81 -3.84
N LEU A 285 -20.16 8.91 -4.54
CA LEU A 285 -20.77 7.92 -5.46
C LEU A 285 -21.75 7.00 -4.73
N GLU A 286 -21.45 6.61 -3.50
CA GLU A 286 -22.32 5.78 -2.66
C GLU A 286 -23.50 6.56 -2.07
N ASN A 287 -23.58 7.88 -2.28
CA ASN A 287 -24.51 8.76 -1.55
C ASN A 287 -24.45 8.52 -0.03
N ALA A 288 -23.23 8.47 0.50
CA ALA A 288 -22.97 8.22 1.91
C ALA A 288 -23.57 9.34 2.79
N PRO A 289 -23.92 9.05 4.05
CA PRO A 289 -24.33 10.07 5.01
C PRO A 289 -23.29 11.19 5.14
N VAL A 290 -23.74 12.42 5.33
CA VAL A 290 -22.84 13.59 5.42
C VAL A 290 -21.83 13.45 6.56
N ASP A 291 -22.26 12.93 7.71
CA ASP A 291 -21.42 12.67 8.88
C ASP A 291 -20.28 11.64 8.58
N GLU A 292 -20.52 10.65 7.73
CA GLU A 292 -19.47 9.71 7.29
C GLU A 292 -18.44 10.44 6.39
N ILE A 293 -18.89 11.28 5.45
CA ILE A 293 -18.00 12.08 4.60
C ILE A 293 -17.18 13.07 5.44
N GLU A 294 -17.80 13.77 6.38
CA GLU A 294 -17.13 14.72 7.26
C GLU A 294 -16.13 14.03 8.19
N THR A 295 -16.44 12.85 8.70
CA THR A 295 -15.52 12.04 9.53
C THR A 295 -14.25 11.68 8.74
N VAL A 296 -14.41 11.25 7.49
CA VAL A 296 -13.27 10.93 6.62
C VAL A 296 -12.47 12.18 6.26
N ALA A 297 -13.14 13.29 5.93
CA ALA A 297 -12.46 14.56 5.65
C ALA A 297 -11.69 15.08 6.87
N ALA A 298 -12.25 14.96 8.07
CA ALA A 298 -11.60 15.35 9.32
C ALA A 298 -10.33 14.53 9.59
N LEU A 299 -10.39 13.20 9.43
CA LEU A 299 -9.20 12.36 9.55
C LEU A 299 -8.14 12.78 8.52
N CYS A 300 -8.51 12.88 7.24
CA CYS A 300 -7.58 13.27 6.18
C CYS A 300 -6.91 14.61 6.49
N HIS A 301 -7.70 15.61 6.88
CA HIS A 301 -7.19 16.92 7.25
C HIS A 301 -6.22 16.86 8.44
N SER A 302 -6.56 16.13 9.50
CA SER A 302 -5.74 16.05 10.73
C SER A 302 -4.39 15.37 10.50
N VAL A 303 -4.28 14.49 9.52
CA VAL A 303 -3.03 13.79 9.18
C VAL A 303 -2.31 14.37 7.96
N GLY A 304 -2.79 15.50 7.42
CA GLY A 304 -2.17 16.21 6.30
C GLY A 304 -2.40 15.58 4.93
N LEU A 305 -3.47 14.78 4.75
CA LEU A 305 -3.89 14.23 3.47
C LEU A 305 -4.78 15.21 2.70
N PRO A 306 -4.69 15.23 1.36
CA PRO A 306 -5.49 16.14 0.54
C PRO A 306 -6.98 15.74 0.53
N ILE A 307 -7.85 16.72 0.71
CA ILE A 307 -9.31 16.61 0.63
C ILE A 307 -9.91 17.46 -0.49
N THR A 308 -9.05 18.18 -1.24
CA THR A 308 -9.46 18.99 -2.39
C THR A 308 -8.53 18.77 -3.59
N LEU A 309 -9.03 19.07 -4.79
CA LEU A 309 -8.21 19.05 -6.02
C LEU A 309 -7.06 20.05 -5.95
N ALA A 310 -7.29 21.20 -5.34
CA ALA A 310 -6.26 22.23 -5.17
C ALA A 310 -5.09 21.75 -4.29
N GLN A 311 -5.35 20.95 -3.27
CA GLN A 311 -4.31 20.33 -2.43
C GLN A 311 -3.54 19.22 -3.15
N LEU A 312 -4.05 18.69 -4.26
CA LEU A 312 -3.36 17.78 -5.19
C LEU A 312 -2.69 18.54 -6.35
N ASP A 313 -2.55 19.87 -6.25
CA ASP A 313 -2.04 20.76 -7.29
C ASP A 313 -2.80 20.68 -8.64
N ILE A 314 -3.98 20.09 -8.66
CA ILE A 314 -4.83 20.01 -9.84
C ILE A 314 -5.51 21.37 -10.01
N LYS A 315 -5.07 22.16 -11.00
CA LYS A 315 -5.48 23.54 -11.24
C LYS A 315 -5.78 23.77 -12.72
N GLY A 316 -6.37 24.91 -13.05
CA GLY A 316 -6.67 25.31 -14.43
C GLY A 316 -7.98 24.72 -14.94
N ASP A 317 -7.98 24.06 -16.08
CA ASP A 317 -9.19 23.47 -16.68
C ASP A 317 -9.66 22.22 -15.94
N ILE A 318 -10.23 22.39 -14.75
CA ILE A 318 -10.76 21.30 -13.90
C ILE A 318 -11.78 20.43 -14.65
N PRO A 319 -12.77 20.98 -15.38
CA PRO A 319 -13.74 20.14 -16.08
C PRO A 319 -13.12 19.14 -17.06
N THR A 320 -12.20 19.59 -17.91
CA THR A 320 -11.52 18.71 -18.87
C THR A 320 -10.65 17.66 -18.15
N LYS A 321 -9.87 18.07 -17.14
CA LYS A 321 -9.04 17.14 -16.37
C LYS A 321 -9.87 16.07 -15.67
N MET A 322 -10.96 16.46 -15.01
CA MET A 322 -11.82 15.50 -14.29
C MET A 322 -12.58 14.58 -15.24
N ARG A 323 -12.85 15.00 -16.47
CA ARG A 323 -13.38 14.10 -17.51
C ARG A 323 -12.36 13.03 -17.87
N LEU A 324 -11.10 13.39 -18.09
CA LEU A 324 -10.03 12.43 -18.36
C LEU A 324 -9.85 11.43 -17.22
N VAL A 325 -9.84 11.91 -15.97
CA VAL A 325 -9.77 11.06 -14.78
C VAL A 325 -10.94 10.09 -14.73
N ALA A 326 -12.17 10.58 -14.93
CA ALA A 326 -13.38 9.76 -14.87
C ALA A 326 -13.43 8.68 -15.97
N GLU A 327 -13.04 9.03 -17.20
CA GLU A 327 -12.96 8.10 -18.31
C GLU A 327 -11.89 7.00 -18.04
N ALA A 328 -10.71 7.39 -17.57
CA ALA A 328 -9.65 6.46 -17.23
C ALA A 328 -10.02 5.55 -16.05
N ALA A 329 -10.67 6.09 -15.01
CA ALA A 329 -11.17 5.32 -13.87
C ALA A 329 -12.25 4.29 -14.25
N CYS A 330 -12.96 4.51 -15.35
CA CYS A 330 -13.98 3.60 -15.88
C CYS A 330 -13.50 2.72 -17.05
N ALA A 331 -12.19 2.68 -17.30
CA ALA A 331 -11.63 1.82 -18.34
C ALA A 331 -11.91 0.33 -18.05
N GLU A 332 -11.87 -0.48 -19.10
CA GLU A 332 -12.04 -1.94 -18.96
C GLU A 332 -10.98 -2.53 -18.02
N GLY A 333 -11.42 -3.35 -17.08
CA GLY A 333 -10.54 -3.99 -16.10
C GLY A 333 -10.33 -3.19 -14.81
N GLU A 334 -10.78 -1.93 -14.73
CA GLU A 334 -10.68 -1.13 -13.52
C GLU A 334 -11.62 -1.60 -12.40
N THR A 335 -11.19 -1.38 -11.17
CA THR A 335 -11.90 -1.86 -9.97
C THR A 335 -13.20 -1.12 -9.70
N ILE A 336 -13.47 0.00 -10.35
CA ILE A 336 -14.73 0.75 -10.22
C ILE A 336 -15.96 -0.11 -10.59
N HIS A 337 -15.77 -1.08 -11.47
CA HIS A 337 -16.82 -2.01 -11.88
C HIS A 337 -17.28 -2.95 -10.76
N ASN A 338 -16.56 -2.94 -9.63
CA ASN A 338 -16.95 -3.62 -8.39
C ASN A 338 -17.96 -2.84 -7.55
N MET A 339 -18.24 -1.58 -7.91
CA MET A 339 -19.25 -0.78 -7.21
C MET A 339 -20.65 -1.37 -7.33
N PRO A 340 -21.47 -1.35 -6.25
CA PRO A 340 -22.85 -1.80 -6.31
C PRO A 340 -23.69 -0.98 -7.33
N GLY A 341 -24.47 -1.67 -8.15
CA GLY A 341 -25.37 -1.03 -9.13
C GLY A 341 -24.71 -0.55 -10.43
N GLY A 342 -23.39 -0.65 -10.51
CA GLY A 342 -22.62 -0.13 -11.65
C GLY A 342 -22.42 1.39 -11.56
N VAL A 343 -21.32 1.88 -12.12
CA VAL A 343 -20.93 3.29 -12.15
C VAL A 343 -20.40 3.61 -13.53
N ASP A 344 -20.78 4.75 -14.10
CA ASP A 344 -20.27 5.27 -15.37
C ASP A 344 -19.38 6.51 -15.18
N SER A 345 -18.71 6.93 -16.25
CA SER A 345 -17.80 8.07 -16.20
C SER A 345 -18.49 9.42 -15.93
N ASP A 346 -19.77 9.58 -16.28
CA ASP A 346 -20.52 10.80 -15.95
C ASP A 346 -20.78 10.90 -14.45
N GLN A 347 -21.10 9.78 -13.81
CA GLN A 347 -21.28 9.69 -12.36
C GLN A 347 -19.96 9.95 -11.62
N VAL A 348 -18.85 9.36 -12.08
CA VAL A 348 -17.50 9.60 -11.51
C VAL A 348 -17.10 11.06 -11.65
N TYR A 349 -17.31 11.66 -12.83
CA TYR A 349 -17.04 13.08 -13.04
C TYR A 349 -17.82 13.97 -12.07
N ALA A 350 -19.13 13.72 -11.93
CA ALA A 350 -19.96 14.48 -10.99
C ALA A 350 -19.50 14.31 -9.54
N ALA A 351 -19.13 13.09 -9.15
CA ALA A 351 -18.66 12.80 -7.80
C ALA A 351 -17.30 13.45 -7.47
N LEU A 352 -16.37 13.51 -8.43
CA LEU A 352 -15.10 14.21 -8.28
C LEU A 352 -15.30 15.70 -7.96
N LEU A 353 -16.19 16.37 -8.68
CA LEU A 353 -16.49 17.79 -8.45
C LEU A 353 -17.19 18.01 -7.10
N VAL A 354 -18.11 17.12 -6.72
CA VAL A 354 -18.83 17.23 -5.44
C VAL A 354 -17.91 16.92 -4.27
N ALA A 355 -17.01 15.92 -4.38
CA ALA A 355 -16.00 15.61 -3.35
C ALA A 355 -15.06 16.80 -3.11
N ASP A 356 -14.58 17.45 -4.19
CA ASP A 356 -13.77 18.67 -4.08
C ASP A 356 -14.55 19.79 -3.34
N GLN A 357 -15.85 19.96 -3.64
CA GLN A 357 -16.68 20.97 -3.00
C GLN A 357 -16.93 20.66 -1.51
N TYR A 358 -17.08 19.38 -1.14
CA TYR A 358 -17.11 18.97 0.27
C TYR A 358 -15.83 19.32 1.01
N GLY A 359 -14.67 19.00 0.42
CA GLY A 359 -13.37 19.35 0.99
C GLY A 359 -13.17 20.85 1.16
N GLN A 360 -13.58 21.67 0.15
CA GLN A 360 -13.49 23.13 0.24
C GLN A 360 -14.38 23.69 1.35
N ARG A 361 -15.61 23.20 1.49
CA ARG A 361 -16.52 23.63 2.58
C ARG A 361 -15.96 23.24 3.95
N PHE A 362 -15.46 22.01 4.07
CA PHE A 362 -14.83 21.55 5.31
C PHE A 362 -13.69 22.47 5.75
N LEU A 363 -12.80 22.86 4.83
CA LEU A 363 -11.69 23.78 5.15
C LEU A 363 -12.19 25.17 5.59
N GLN A 364 -13.27 25.69 4.97
CA GLN A 364 -13.85 26.99 5.35
C GLN A 364 -14.49 27.00 6.76
N GLU A 365 -14.98 25.86 7.21
CA GLU A 365 -15.58 25.73 8.55
C GLU A 365 -14.54 25.52 9.66
N TRP A 366 -13.32 25.15 9.30
CA TRP A 366 -12.20 24.90 10.23
C TRP A 366 -11.18 26.04 10.27
N GLU A 367 -11.25 27.03 9.35
CA GLU A 367 -10.53 28.30 9.42
C GLU A 367 -11.23 29.31 10.36
#